data_3ef5423e65b58f9803cc4d1175b4894f
#
_entry.id   3ef5423e65b58f9803cc4d1175b4894f
#
_cell.length_a   1.000
_cell.length_b   1.000
_cell.length_c   1.000
_cell.angle_alpha   90.00
_cell.angle_beta   90.00
_cell.angle_gamma   90.00
#
_symmetry.space_group_name_H-M   'P 1'
#
loop_
_entity.id
_entity.type
_entity.pdbx_description
1 polymer ?
#
loop_
_entity_poly.entity_id
_entity_poly.type
_entity_poly.pdbx_seq_one_letter_code
_entity_poly.pdbx_strand_id
1 'polypeptide(L)'
;MTKSAVFFRYIRKVFLLKKEEEESITYKEVEENIFFYGHNLWILGFSMIIASIGLNMNSAAAVIGAMLISPLMGPVIGIGFGLAIHDFNMIGRALRHWLLAVIISITASTLYFLITPVHDATSQLFSFIRPTIFDALLAFFGGLSGFLGVARKDGNKVISGVAIATACMPPLCTMGYGIANMQWQYIWGGFYFYLINCLFIGVGSMLIARYMKFSQLNNPVQNSFFQKNGATIAYTISMLAVIPCIFIFLEMFRENNFKKNAEKFIASVGEKDHAILTKSFVYAKDSSFVELTFVGSASDHAPKDSLQQQLSQFSPGAVLKLHYTNLQENVNEPRLKELINRLNMQDSIIQYLKKKADSR
;
A
#
# COMPACT_ATOMS: atom_id res chain seq x y z
N MET A 1 -7.90 -40.27 -24.47
CA MET A 1 -7.86 -38.97 -23.77
C MET A 1 -6.56 -38.91 -22.99
N THR A 2 -5.72 -37.99 -23.32
CA THR A 2 -4.40 -37.85 -22.66
C THR A 2 -4.56 -37.51 -21.20
N LYS A 3 -3.75 -38.10 -20.31
CA LYS A 3 -3.74 -37.84 -18.84
C LYS A 3 -3.72 -36.34 -18.50
N SER A 4 -3.08 -35.53 -19.33
CA SER A 4 -3.05 -34.07 -19.18
C SER A 4 -4.43 -33.40 -19.37
N ALA A 5 -5.26 -33.88 -20.29
CA ALA A 5 -6.59 -33.34 -20.53
C ALA A 5 -7.56 -33.64 -19.37
N VAL A 6 -7.40 -34.79 -18.70
CA VAL A 6 -8.17 -35.16 -17.50
C VAL A 6 -7.74 -34.31 -16.32
N PHE A 7 -6.43 -34.08 -16.14
CA PHE A 7 -5.87 -33.23 -15.11
C PHE A 7 -6.33 -31.76 -15.27
N PHE A 8 -6.25 -31.20 -16.49
CA PHE A 8 -6.74 -29.85 -16.77
C PHE A 8 -8.25 -29.70 -16.53
N ARG A 9 -9.03 -30.74 -16.87
CA ARG A 9 -10.50 -30.74 -16.61
C ARG A 9 -10.79 -30.82 -15.12
N TYR A 10 -10.02 -31.59 -14.35
CA TYR A 10 -10.11 -31.67 -12.89
C TYR A 10 -9.78 -30.34 -12.24
N ILE A 11 -8.62 -29.72 -12.58
CA ILE A 11 -8.24 -28.38 -12.10
C ILE A 11 -9.34 -27.38 -12.42
N ARG A 12 -9.80 -27.33 -13.68
CA ARG A 12 -10.89 -26.41 -14.06
C ARG A 12 -12.17 -26.62 -13.23
N LYS A 13 -12.49 -27.87 -12.87
CA LYS A 13 -13.67 -28.18 -12.04
C LYS A 13 -13.48 -27.74 -10.58
N VAL A 14 -12.28 -27.90 -10.02
CA VAL A 14 -11.92 -27.50 -8.65
C VAL A 14 -11.88 -25.97 -8.52
N PHE A 15 -11.30 -25.28 -9.51
CA PHE A 15 -11.20 -23.81 -9.51
C PHE A 15 -12.42 -23.10 -10.14
N LEU A 16 -13.47 -23.85 -10.53
CA LEU A 16 -14.67 -23.25 -11.07
C LEU A 16 -15.44 -22.57 -9.92
N LEU A 17 -15.39 -21.23 -9.90
CA LEU A 17 -16.22 -20.44 -9.01
C LEU A 17 -17.68 -20.59 -9.45
N LYS A 18 -18.42 -21.43 -8.74
CA LYS A 18 -19.87 -21.52 -8.89
C LYS A 18 -20.48 -20.45 -8.00
N LYS A 19 -21.58 -19.86 -8.46
CA LYS A 19 -22.45 -19.09 -7.59
C LYS A 19 -23.01 -20.05 -6.54
N GLU A 20 -22.60 -19.90 -5.30
CA GLU A 20 -23.06 -20.74 -4.18
C GLU A 20 -24.40 -20.23 -3.66
N GLU A 21 -24.70 -18.96 -3.83
CA GLU A 21 -25.95 -18.31 -3.47
C GLU A 21 -26.70 -17.77 -4.69
N GLU A 22 -27.99 -17.54 -4.49
CA GLU A 22 -28.79 -16.78 -5.46
C GLU A 22 -28.22 -15.39 -5.61
N GLU A 23 -28.20 -14.86 -6.83
CA GLU A 23 -27.64 -13.53 -7.14
C GLU A 23 -28.29 -12.42 -6.30
N SER A 24 -29.57 -12.58 -5.97
CA SER A 24 -30.34 -11.68 -5.11
C SER A 24 -29.77 -11.57 -3.70
N ILE A 25 -29.25 -12.67 -3.13
CA ILE A 25 -28.67 -12.69 -1.78
C ILE A 25 -27.33 -11.97 -1.78
N THR A 26 -26.44 -12.28 -2.75
CA THR A 26 -25.16 -11.58 -2.88
C THR A 26 -25.36 -10.08 -3.11
N TYR A 27 -26.33 -9.69 -3.96
CA TYR A 27 -26.66 -8.30 -4.19
C TYR A 27 -27.08 -7.60 -2.89
N LYS A 28 -28.00 -8.23 -2.14
CA LYS A 28 -28.47 -7.70 -0.85
C LYS A 28 -27.35 -7.58 0.19
N GLU A 29 -26.46 -8.58 0.26
CA GLU A 29 -25.31 -8.54 1.16
C GLU A 29 -24.32 -7.44 0.82
N VAL A 30 -24.00 -7.23 -0.47
CA VAL A 30 -23.17 -6.10 -0.90
C VAL A 30 -23.85 -4.80 -0.56
N GLU A 31 -25.15 -4.68 -0.81
CA GLU A 31 -25.92 -3.47 -0.51
C GLU A 31 -25.93 -3.17 0.99
N GLU A 32 -26.18 -4.14 1.85
CA GLU A 32 -26.13 -3.99 3.31
C GLU A 32 -24.73 -3.53 3.81
N ASN A 33 -23.67 -4.06 3.21
CA ASN A 33 -22.30 -3.70 3.57
C ASN A 33 -21.88 -2.29 3.10
N ILE A 34 -22.57 -1.72 2.11
CA ILE A 34 -22.36 -0.34 1.66
C ILE A 34 -22.81 0.67 2.72
N PHE A 35 -23.90 0.36 3.44
CA PHE A 35 -24.52 1.32 4.31
C PHE A 35 -23.78 1.52 5.64
N PHE A 36 -23.37 2.75 5.90
CA PHE A 36 -22.76 3.20 7.15
C PHE A 36 -23.80 3.99 7.95
N TYR A 37 -24.47 3.34 8.89
CA TYR A 37 -25.41 3.98 9.81
C TYR A 37 -25.20 3.47 11.23
N GLY A 38 -25.52 4.34 12.20
CA GLY A 38 -25.59 4.00 13.61
C GLY A 38 -24.32 3.32 14.15
N HIS A 39 -24.44 2.07 14.52
CA HIS A 39 -23.34 1.30 15.15
C HIS A 39 -22.08 1.22 14.28
N ASN A 40 -22.22 1.08 12.97
CA ASN A 40 -21.06 0.97 12.06
C ASN A 40 -20.20 2.24 12.04
N LEU A 41 -20.81 3.43 12.22
CA LEU A 41 -20.08 4.70 12.30
C LEU A 41 -19.26 4.80 13.59
N TRP A 42 -19.83 4.38 14.71
CA TRP A 42 -19.13 4.36 16.00
C TRP A 42 -18.00 3.34 16.00
N ILE A 43 -18.26 2.12 15.48
CA ILE A 43 -17.23 1.09 15.33
C ILE A 43 -16.08 1.59 14.44
N LEU A 44 -16.39 2.27 13.34
CA LEU A 44 -15.38 2.88 12.47
C LEU A 44 -14.57 3.93 13.24
N GLY A 45 -15.23 4.87 13.94
CA GLY A 45 -14.54 5.89 14.72
C GLY A 45 -13.60 5.30 15.78
N PHE A 46 -14.09 4.34 16.57
CA PHE A 46 -13.26 3.68 17.60
C PHE A 46 -12.11 2.90 16.98
N SER A 47 -12.36 2.16 15.91
CA SER A 47 -11.29 1.42 15.23
C SER A 47 -10.21 2.35 14.68
N MET A 48 -10.59 3.53 14.16
CA MET A 48 -9.64 4.55 13.71
C MET A 48 -8.80 5.12 14.85
N ILE A 49 -9.39 5.33 16.02
CA ILE A 49 -8.66 5.76 17.23
C ILE A 49 -7.67 4.67 17.65
N ILE A 50 -8.11 3.40 17.72
CA ILE A 50 -7.23 2.28 18.09
C ILE A 50 -6.07 2.14 17.09
N ALA A 51 -6.34 2.27 15.79
CA ALA A 51 -5.29 2.25 14.77
C ALA A 51 -4.31 3.41 14.93
N SER A 52 -4.80 4.61 15.22
CA SER A 52 -3.97 5.79 15.45
C SER A 52 -3.07 5.62 16.68
N ILE A 53 -3.60 5.03 17.76
CA ILE A 53 -2.82 4.63 18.94
C ILE A 53 -1.74 3.63 18.53
N GLY A 54 -2.10 2.59 17.76
CA GLY A 54 -1.18 1.57 17.30
C GLY A 54 -0.04 2.14 16.45
N LEU A 55 -0.34 3.05 15.52
CA LEU A 55 0.65 3.75 14.71
C LEU A 55 1.56 4.63 15.56
N ASN A 56 1.00 5.34 16.52
CA ASN A 56 1.76 6.21 17.42
C ASN A 56 2.70 5.44 18.34
N MET A 57 2.27 4.26 18.80
CA MET A 57 3.08 3.34 19.61
C MET A 57 4.03 2.46 18.78
N ASN A 58 4.05 2.60 17.46
CA ASN A 58 4.78 1.73 16.52
C ASN A 58 4.42 0.24 16.70
N SER A 59 3.16 -0.07 17.07
CA SER A 59 2.65 -1.41 17.33
C SER A 59 1.82 -1.94 16.17
N ALA A 60 2.44 -2.77 15.32
CA ALA A 60 1.73 -3.42 14.21
C ALA A 60 0.54 -4.28 14.69
N ALA A 61 0.68 -4.93 15.85
CA ALA A 61 -0.38 -5.78 16.40
C ALA A 61 -1.65 -4.99 16.75
N ALA A 62 -1.50 -3.80 17.35
CA ALA A 62 -2.63 -2.92 17.65
C ALA A 62 -3.32 -2.41 16.37
N VAL A 63 -2.52 -2.05 15.36
CA VAL A 63 -3.03 -1.62 14.06
C VAL A 63 -3.82 -2.74 13.38
N ILE A 64 -3.29 -3.97 13.35
CA ILE A 64 -3.98 -5.14 12.80
C ILE A 64 -5.27 -5.42 13.57
N GLY A 65 -5.26 -5.35 14.91
CA GLY A 65 -6.46 -5.52 15.74
C GLY A 65 -7.56 -4.51 15.40
N ALA A 66 -7.21 -3.25 15.17
CA ALA A 66 -8.14 -2.21 14.75
C ALA A 66 -8.74 -2.49 13.36
N MET A 67 -7.92 -2.98 12.42
CA MET A 67 -8.35 -3.33 11.06
C MET A 67 -9.39 -4.45 11.05
N LEU A 68 -9.28 -5.43 11.97
CA LEU A 68 -10.23 -6.53 12.10
C LEU A 68 -11.64 -6.08 12.48
N ILE A 69 -11.76 -4.96 13.18
CA ILE A 69 -13.02 -4.42 13.70
C ILE A 69 -13.66 -3.47 12.67
N SER A 70 -12.85 -2.86 11.80
CA SER A 70 -13.29 -1.77 10.91
C SER A 70 -14.19 -2.23 9.78
N PRO A 71 -15.37 -1.61 9.57
CA PRO A 71 -16.28 -1.93 8.47
C PRO A 71 -15.94 -1.21 7.14
N LEU A 72 -14.75 -0.64 6.98
CA LEU A 72 -14.38 0.31 5.92
C LEU A 72 -14.44 -0.27 4.48
N MET A 73 -14.50 -1.58 4.33
CA MET A 73 -14.37 -2.26 3.06
C MET A 73 -15.63 -2.24 2.19
N GLY A 74 -16.82 -2.20 2.80
CA GLY A 74 -18.09 -2.39 2.11
C GLY A 74 -18.31 -1.46 0.92
N PRO A 75 -18.17 -0.14 1.08
CA PRO A 75 -18.38 0.80 -0.02
C PRO A 75 -17.44 0.60 -1.21
N VAL A 76 -16.17 0.25 -0.98
CA VAL A 76 -15.19 0.05 -2.07
C VAL A 76 -15.53 -1.19 -2.89
N ILE A 77 -15.91 -2.30 -2.22
CA ILE A 77 -16.43 -3.50 -2.89
C ILE A 77 -17.72 -3.16 -3.63
N GLY A 78 -18.61 -2.39 -3.02
CA GLY A 78 -19.87 -1.95 -3.63
C GLY A 78 -19.68 -1.17 -4.93
N ILE A 79 -18.66 -0.29 -5.00
CA ILE A 79 -18.28 0.40 -6.24
C ILE A 79 -17.82 -0.61 -7.30
N GLY A 80 -16.92 -1.54 -6.95
CA GLY A 80 -16.41 -2.55 -7.85
C GLY A 80 -17.51 -3.49 -8.37
N PHE A 81 -18.39 -3.96 -7.50
CA PHE A 81 -19.53 -4.79 -7.86
C PHE A 81 -20.54 -4.05 -8.72
N GLY A 82 -20.91 -2.81 -8.34
CA GLY A 82 -21.81 -1.97 -9.12
C GLY A 82 -21.31 -1.73 -10.56
N LEU A 83 -19.99 -1.54 -10.73
CA LEU A 83 -19.36 -1.45 -12.05
C LEU A 83 -19.45 -2.78 -12.82
N ALA A 84 -19.32 -3.93 -12.13
CA ALA A 84 -19.41 -5.24 -12.76
C ALA A 84 -20.81 -5.55 -13.31
N ILE A 85 -21.86 -5.19 -12.56
CA ILE A 85 -23.28 -5.45 -12.90
C ILE A 85 -23.98 -4.26 -13.58
N HIS A 86 -23.26 -3.16 -13.79
CA HIS A 86 -23.76 -1.91 -14.40
C HIS A 86 -24.87 -1.20 -13.58
N ASP A 87 -24.81 -1.31 -12.25
CA ASP A 87 -25.76 -0.64 -11.36
C ASP A 87 -25.19 0.73 -10.87
N PHE A 88 -25.54 1.78 -11.59
CA PHE A 88 -25.11 3.15 -11.25
C PHE A 88 -25.73 3.68 -9.96
N ASN A 89 -26.91 3.18 -9.57
CA ASN A 89 -27.53 3.57 -8.30
C ASN A 89 -26.73 3.02 -7.11
N MET A 90 -26.30 1.75 -7.21
CA MET A 90 -25.41 1.14 -6.23
C MET A 90 -24.08 1.91 -6.14
N ILE A 91 -23.47 2.24 -7.28
CA ILE A 91 -22.23 3.03 -7.32
C ILE A 91 -22.42 4.38 -6.62
N GLY A 92 -23.52 5.08 -6.92
CA GLY A 92 -23.81 6.38 -6.30
C GLY A 92 -24.02 6.30 -4.79
N ARG A 93 -24.71 5.25 -4.30
CA ARG A 93 -24.86 4.99 -2.87
C ARG A 93 -23.51 4.65 -2.23
N ALA A 94 -22.76 3.74 -2.83
CA ALA A 94 -21.45 3.32 -2.34
C ALA A 94 -20.47 4.50 -2.26
N LEU A 95 -20.45 5.38 -3.24
CA LEU A 95 -19.58 6.56 -3.26
C LEU A 95 -19.92 7.55 -2.13
N ARG A 96 -21.21 7.77 -1.86
CA ARG A 96 -21.64 8.63 -0.75
C ARG A 96 -21.21 8.08 0.61
N HIS A 97 -21.43 6.79 0.84
CA HIS A 97 -21.04 6.14 2.10
C HIS A 97 -19.52 5.98 2.23
N TRP A 98 -18.80 5.79 1.11
CA TRP A 98 -17.35 5.82 1.08
C TRP A 98 -16.80 7.18 1.52
N LEU A 99 -17.35 8.28 0.98
CA LEU A 99 -16.94 9.63 1.35
C LEU A 99 -17.23 9.90 2.84
N LEU A 100 -18.40 9.51 3.34
CA LEU A 100 -18.77 9.63 4.74
C LEU A 100 -17.78 8.87 5.65
N ALA A 101 -17.44 7.62 5.28
CA ALA A 101 -16.49 6.82 6.02
C ALA A 101 -15.08 7.45 6.04
N VAL A 102 -14.62 8.02 4.93
CA VAL A 102 -13.34 8.73 4.84
C VAL A 102 -13.33 9.95 5.77
N ILE A 103 -14.38 10.78 5.73
CA ILE A 103 -14.47 11.97 6.58
C ILE A 103 -14.43 11.59 8.07
N ILE A 104 -15.21 10.59 8.48
CA ILE A 104 -15.23 10.13 9.88
C ILE A 104 -13.87 9.57 10.28
N SER A 105 -13.25 8.77 9.41
CA SER A 105 -11.94 8.19 9.66
C SER A 105 -10.87 9.24 9.89
N ILE A 106 -10.80 10.22 9.00
CA ILE A 106 -9.83 11.33 9.11
C ILE A 106 -10.11 12.14 10.35
N THR A 107 -11.38 12.47 10.63
CA THR A 107 -11.77 13.26 11.81
C THR A 107 -11.39 12.56 13.10
N ALA A 108 -11.72 11.26 13.24
CA ALA A 108 -11.41 10.48 14.44
C ALA A 108 -9.89 10.38 14.67
N SER A 109 -9.12 10.13 13.61
CA SER A 109 -7.67 10.07 13.68
C SER A 109 -7.06 11.44 14.01
N THR A 110 -7.52 12.51 13.36
CA THR A 110 -7.04 13.88 13.64
C THR A 110 -7.30 14.27 15.08
N LEU A 111 -8.50 14.00 15.61
CA LEU A 111 -8.83 14.27 17.01
C LEU A 111 -7.90 13.54 17.98
N TYR A 112 -7.58 12.26 17.69
CA TYR A 112 -6.63 11.53 18.51
C TYR A 112 -5.24 12.19 18.50
N PHE A 113 -4.70 12.53 17.32
CA PHE A 113 -3.37 13.13 17.21
C PHE A 113 -3.29 14.57 17.71
N LEU A 114 -4.42 15.29 17.80
CA LEU A 114 -4.47 16.60 18.46
C LEU A 114 -4.42 16.50 19.99
N ILE A 115 -4.98 15.43 20.56
CA ILE A 115 -5.07 15.24 22.02
C ILE A 115 -3.81 14.57 22.58
N THR A 116 -3.16 13.70 21.79
CA THR A 116 -1.97 12.96 22.24
C THR A 116 -0.79 13.89 22.49
N PRO A 117 -0.02 13.71 23.58
CA PRO A 117 1.19 14.49 23.83
C PRO A 117 2.39 14.03 22.99
N VAL A 118 2.29 12.91 22.27
CA VAL A 118 3.36 12.35 21.45
C VAL A 118 3.16 12.78 20.01
N HIS A 119 4.03 13.67 19.54
CA HIS A 119 3.95 14.25 18.18
C HIS A 119 5.01 13.71 17.21
N ASP A 120 5.90 12.82 17.68
CA ASP A 120 6.94 12.27 16.83
C ASP A 120 6.40 11.27 15.83
N ALA A 121 6.82 11.42 14.56
CA ALA A 121 6.44 10.48 13.52
C ALA A 121 7.15 9.14 13.71
N THR A 122 6.38 8.08 13.85
CA THR A 122 6.90 6.71 13.95
C THR A 122 7.30 6.16 12.58
N SER A 123 8.12 5.10 12.57
CA SER A 123 8.50 4.42 11.33
C SER A 123 7.28 3.83 10.59
N GLN A 124 6.25 3.41 11.30
CA GLN A 124 5.00 2.94 10.72
C GLN A 124 4.22 4.06 10.01
N LEU A 125 4.08 5.24 10.62
CA LEU A 125 3.46 6.40 9.96
C LEU A 125 4.20 6.76 8.67
N PHE A 126 5.54 6.74 8.71
CA PHE A 126 6.36 7.03 7.54
C PHE A 126 6.18 6.00 6.41
N SER A 127 5.96 4.72 6.72
CA SER A 127 5.76 3.67 5.72
C SER A 127 4.50 3.85 4.88
N PHE A 128 3.48 4.56 5.38
CA PHE A 128 2.21 4.80 4.68
C PHE A 128 2.15 6.12 3.90
N ILE A 129 3.29 6.77 3.66
CA ILE A 129 3.38 7.97 2.80
C ILE A 129 3.63 7.59 1.34
N ARG A 130 4.35 6.49 1.09
CA ARG A 130 4.76 6.08 -0.25
C ARG A 130 4.33 4.64 -0.52
N PRO A 131 3.28 4.44 -1.32
CA PRO A 131 2.85 3.10 -1.69
C PRO A 131 3.91 2.41 -2.55
N THR A 132 4.00 1.10 -2.39
CA THR A 132 4.88 0.23 -3.17
C THR A 132 4.04 -0.67 -4.09
N ILE A 133 4.71 -1.32 -5.06
CA ILE A 133 4.08 -2.34 -5.91
C ILE A 133 3.42 -3.46 -5.08
N PHE A 134 4.01 -3.80 -3.94
CA PHE A 134 3.49 -4.85 -3.06
C PHE A 134 2.18 -4.43 -2.39
N ASP A 135 2.05 -3.15 -2.02
CA ASP A 135 0.80 -2.60 -1.45
C ASP A 135 -0.31 -2.63 -2.49
N ALA A 136 -0.02 -2.26 -3.74
CA ALA A 136 -0.96 -2.33 -4.85
C ALA A 136 -1.41 -3.79 -5.13
N LEU A 137 -0.48 -4.76 -5.09
CA LEU A 137 -0.81 -6.19 -5.23
C LEU A 137 -1.65 -6.69 -4.06
N LEU A 138 -1.31 -6.33 -2.81
CA LEU A 138 -2.10 -6.67 -1.62
C LEU A 138 -3.52 -6.11 -1.74
N ALA A 139 -3.67 -4.86 -2.18
CA ALA A 139 -4.97 -4.24 -2.40
C ALA A 139 -5.77 -4.97 -3.49
N PHE A 140 -5.13 -5.32 -4.60
CA PHE A 140 -5.77 -6.04 -5.71
C PHE A 140 -6.27 -7.43 -5.29
N PHE A 141 -5.39 -8.26 -4.70
CA PHE A 141 -5.78 -9.58 -4.20
C PHE A 141 -6.75 -9.49 -3.01
N GLY A 142 -6.63 -8.45 -2.19
CA GLY A 142 -7.59 -8.10 -1.16
C GLY A 142 -8.99 -7.86 -1.74
N GLY A 143 -9.08 -7.11 -2.85
CA GLY A 143 -10.34 -6.88 -3.57
C GLY A 143 -10.95 -8.15 -4.15
N LEU A 144 -10.12 -9.02 -4.78
CA LEU A 144 -10.55 -10.32 -5.27
C LEU A 144 -11.12 -11.19 -4.13
N SER A 145 -10.34 -11.37 -3.05
CA SER A 145 -10.74 -12.21 -1.92
C SER A 145 -11.91 -11.62 -1.14
N GLY A 146 -11.96 -10.30 -1.01
CA GLY A 146 -13.02 -9.59 -0.33
C GLY A 146 -14.38 -9.78 -0.97
N PHE A 147 -14.46 -9.64 -2.28
CA PHE A 147 -15.71 -9.92 -2.99
C PHE A 147 -16.11 -11.40 -2.91
N LEU A 148 -15.15 -12.33 -3.07
CA LEU A 148 -15.43 -13.76 -2.92
C LEU A 148 -15.97 -14.11 -1.54
N GLY A 149 -15.48 -13.43 -0.49
CA GLY A 149 -15.98 -13.62 0.86
C GLY A 149 -17.42 -13.14 1.06
N VAL A 150 -17.81 -12.06 0.38
CA VAL A 150 -19.20 -11.57 0.38
C VAL A 150 -20.11 -12.48 -0.46
N ALA A 151 -19.61 -13.05 -1.56
CA ALA A 151 -20.38 -13.89 -2.47
C ALA A 151 -20.51 -15.37 -2.03
N ARG A 152 -20.00 -15.72 -0.84
CA ARG A 152 -19.98 -17.09 -0.32
C ARG A 152 -21.08 -17.32 0.71
N LYS A 153 -21.79 -18.45 0.61
CA LYS A 153 -22.92 -18.83 1.45
C LYS A 153 -22.64 -18.90 2.96
N ASP A 154 -21.45 -19.42 3.32
CA ASP A 154 -21.01 -19.55 4.71
C ASP A 154 -19.85 -18.60 5.02
N GLY A 155 -19.78 -17.47 4.32
CA GLY A 155 -18.63 -16.57 4.39
C GLY A 155 -18.42 -15.99 5.78
N ASN A 156 -17.31 -16.35 6.42
CA ASN A 156 -16.77 -15.59 7.54
C ASN A 156 -16.41 -14.18 7.01
N LYS A 157 -17.41 -13.27 7.06
CA LYS A 157 -17.32 -11.87 6.59
C LYS A 157 -16.09 -11.16 7.19
N VAL A 158 -15.65 -11.61 8.36
CA VAL A 158 -14.50 -11.09 9.08
C VAL A 158 -13.19 -11.31 8.33
N ILE A 159 -12.95 -12.51 7.78
CA ILE A 159 -11.66 -12.85 7.14
C ILE A 159 -11.44 -12.05 5.85
N SER A 160 -12.49 -11.87 5.06
CA SER A 160 -12.42 -11.10 3.81
C SER A 160 -12.22 -9.60 4.06
N GLY A 161 -12.79 -9.09 5.15
CA GLY A 161 -12.66 -7.69 5.57
C GLY A 161 -11.25 -7.31 5.98
N VAL A 162 -10.52 -8.25 6.57
CA VAL A 162 -9.17 -8.02 7.09
C VAL A 162 -8.20 -7.63 6.00
N ALA A 163 -8.14 -8.36 4.89
CA ALA A 163 -7.19 -8.11 3.81
C ALA A 163 -7.37 -6.71 3.18
N ILE A 164 -8.61 -6.21 3.13
CA ILE A 164 -8.91 -4.89 2.56
C ILE A 164 -8.69 -3.78 3.60
N ALA A 165 -9.09 -4.02 4.84
CA ALA A 165 -8.89 -3.05 5.91
C ALA A 165 -7.40 -2.79 6.16
N THR A 166 -6.53 -3.80 6.00
CA THR A 166 -5.07 -3.66 6.11
C THR A 166 -4.51 -2.65 5.13
N ALA A 167 -5.08 -2.56 3.94
CA ALA A 167 -4.62 -1.64 2.91
C ALA A 167 -5.14 -0.21 3.07
N CYS A 168 -6.38 -0.03 3.59
CA CYS A 168 -7.07 1.27 3.54
C CYS A 168 -6.97 2.09 4.84
N MET A 169 -6.88 1.45 6.00
CA MET A 169 -7.03 2.13 7.29
C MET A 169 -5.79 2.94 7.70
N PRO A 170 -4.55 2.40 7.65
CA PRO A 170 -3.37 3.13 8.09
C PRO A 170 -3.10 4.41 7.29
N PRO A 171 -3.29 4.46 5.96
CA PRO A 171 -3.12 5.69 5.21
C PRO A 171 -4.06 6.82 5.65
N LEU A 172 -5.32 6.51 6.01
CA LEU A 172 -6.26 7.50 6.54
C LEU A 172 -5.82 8.01 7.92
N CYS A 173 -5.27 7.14 8.77
CA CYS A 173 -4.68 7.56 10.04
C CYS A 173 -3.45 8.45 9.82
N THR A 174 -2.62 8.13 8.84
CA THR A 174 -1.45 8.94 8.46
C THR A 174 -1.87 10.33 7.96
N MET A 175 -2.99 10.43 7.22
CA MET A 175 -3.58 11.72 6.86
C MET A 175 -4.01 12.50 8.11
N GLY A 176 -4.70 11.85 9.06
CA GLY A 176 -5.11 12.45 10.32
C GLY A 176 -3.94 12.99 11.14
N TYR A 177 -2.83 12.23 11.21
CA TYR A 177 -1.56 12.68 11.79
C TYR A 177 -1.02 13.93 11.07
N GLY A 178 -1.01 13.91 9.74
CA GLY A 178 -0.55 15.04 8.92
C GLY A 178 -1.36 16.30 9.14
N ILE A 179 -2.69 16.19 9.27
CA ILE A 179 -3.59 17.33 9.54
C ILE A 179 -3.33 17.87 10.95
N ALA A 180 -3.25 17.01 11.97
CA ALA A 180 -3.04 17.41 13.36
C ALA A 180 -1.70 18.15 13.55
N ASN A 181 -0.64 17.75 12.84
CA ASN A 181 0.71 18.32 12.95
C ASN A 181 1.07 19.29 11.81
N MET A 182 0.10 19.66 10.96
CA MET A 182 0.28 20.55 9.79
C MET A 182 1.39 20.08 8.83
N GLN A 183 1.57 18.79 8.67
CA GLN A 183 2.63 18.21 7.84
C GLN A 183 2.06 17.73 6.49
N TRP A 184 2.16 18.54 5.46
CA TRP A 184 1.64 18.29 4.12
C TRP A 184 2.10 16.98 3.49
N GLN A 185 3.31 16.55 3.79
CA GLN A 185 3.87 15.30 3.28
C GLN A 185 3.04 14.07 3.70
N TYR A 186 2.54 14.04 4.95
CA TYR A 186 1.70 12.94 5.46
C TYR A 186 0.27 13.04 4.92
N ILE A 187 -0.24 14.26 4.71
CA ILE A 187 -1.58 14.46 4.16
C ILE A 187 -1.63 13.92 2.73
N TRP A 188 -0.79 14.42 1.84
CA TRP A 188 -0.80 14.02 0.43
C TRP A 188 -0.28 12.61 0.20
N GLY A 189 0.73 12.17 0.96
CA GLY A 189 1.23 10.82 0.90
C GLY A 189 0.18 9.79 1.31
N GLY A 190 -0.48 9.99 2.46
CA GLY A 190 -1.55 9.14 2.94
C GLY A 190 -2.76 9.14 2.01
N PHE A 191 -3.15 10.30 1.46
CA PHE A 191 -4.24 10.41 0.48
C PHE A 191 -3.96 9.60 -0.79
N TYR A 192 -2.78 9.77 -1.35
CA TYR A 192 -2.34 9.07 -2.56
C TYR A 192 -2.28 7.55 -2.33
N PHE A 193 -1.71 7.13 -1.19
CA PHE A 193 -1.65 5.73 -0.80
C PHE A 193 -3.05 5.12 -0.67
N TYR A 194 -3.96 5.81 0.01
CA TYR A 194 -5.35 5.40 0.18
C TYR A 194 -6.10 5.27 -1.15
N LEU A 195 -5.95 6.26 -2.03
CA LEU A 195 -6.60 6.25 -3.35
C LEU A 195 -6.14 5.07 -4.20
N ILE A 196 -4.84 4.80 -4.25
CA ILE A 196 -4.30 3.65 -4.99
C ILE A 196 -4.92 2.36 -4.48
N ASN A 197 -4.92 2.16 -3.16
CA ASN A 197 -5.49 0.95 -2.58
C ASN A 197 -6.98 0.80 -2.89
N CYS A 198 -7.78 1.85 -2.74
CA CYS A 198 -9.20 1.83 -3.10
C CYS A 198 -9.41 1.48 -4.59
N LEU A 199 -8.59 2.03 -5.46
CA LEU A 199 -8.65 1.78 -6.89
C LEU A 199 -8.37 0.31 -7.21
N PHE A 200 -7.28 -0.27 -6.66
CA PHE A 200 -6.91 -1.67 -6.89
C PHE A 200 -7.90 -2.65 -6.25
N ILE A 201 -8.44 -2.35 -5.07
CA ILE A 201 -9.51 -3.14 -4.44
C ILE A 201 -10.76 -3.12 -5.31
N GLY A 202 -11.19 -1.96 -5.77
CA GLY A 202 -12.36 -1.79 -6.63
C GLY A 202 -12.23 -2.56 -7.94
N VAL A 203 -11.06 -2.48 -8.59
CA VAL A 203 -10.76 -3.23 -9.82
C VAL A 203 -10.73 -4.74 -9.56
N GLY A 204 -10.09 -5.19 -8.47
CA GLY A 204 -10.10 -6.60 -8.08
C GLY A 204 -11.51 -7.12 -7.86
N SER A 205 -12.33 -6.41 -7.09
CA SER A 205 -13.75 -6.78 -6.85
C SER A 205 -14.55 -6.81 -8.15
N MET A 206 -14.37 -5.83 -9.03
CA MET A 206 -15.03 -5.77 -10.33
C MET A 206 -14.66 -6.96 -11.22
N LEU A 207 -13.38 -7.32 -11.30
CA LEU A 207 -12.90 -8.39 -12.16
C LEU A 207 -13.44 -9.74 -11.73
N ILE A 208 -13.43 -10.06 -10.42
CA ILE A 208 -13.93 -11.33 -9.92
C ILE A 208 -15.46 -11.41 -10.04
N ALA A 209 -16.18 -10.30 -9.79
CA ALA A 209 -17.62 -10.24 -9.99
C ALA A 209 -18.02 -10.50 -11.46
N ARG A 210 -17.27 -9.93 -12.41
CA ARG A 210 -17.45 -10.21 -13.85
C ARG A 210 -17.11 -11.65 -14.20
N TYR A 211 -16.05 -12.21 -13.64
CA TYR A 211 -15.67 -13.61 -13.85
C TYR A 211 -16.77 -14.57 -13.38
N MET A 212 -17.42 -14.25 -12.26
CA MET A 212 -18.56 -15.02 -11.72
C MET A 212 -19.87 -14.84 -12.53
N LYS A 213 -19.89 -13.93 -13.52
CA LYS A 213 -21.03 -13.70 -14.43
C LYS A 213 -22.34 -13.39 -13.70
N PHE A 214 -22.31 -12.45 -12.76
CA PHE A 214 -23.55 -11.93 -12.20
C PHE A 214 -24.40 -11.28 -13.29
N SER A 215 -25.73 -11.51 -13.23
CA SER A 215 -26.67 -10.98 -14.18
C SER A 215 -26.71 -9.45 -14.07
N GLN A 216 -26.74 -8.79 -15.22
CA GLN A 216 -26.95 -7.33 -15.23
C GLN A 216 -28.38 -7.08 -14.74
N LEU A 217 -28.51 -6.29 -13.67
CA LEU A 217 -29.83 -5.87 -13.23
C LEU A 217 -30.38 -4.89 -14.27
N ASN A 218 -31.34 -5.38 -15.07
CA ASN A 218 -32.19 -4.51 -15.88
C ASN A 218 -33.14 -3.76 -14.94
N ASN A 219 -32.61 -2.78 -14.20
CA ASN A 219 -33.46 -1.87 -13.44
C ASN A 219 -34.20 -0.96 -14.42
N PRO A 220 -35.54 -0.99 -14.45
CA PRO A 220 -36.33 -0.09 -15.28
C PRO A 220 -36.38 1.31 -14.65
N VAL A 221 -35.21 1.93 -14.40
CA VAL A 221 -35.19 3.30 -13.91
C VAL A 221 -35.25 4.26 -15.08
N GLN A 222 -36.32 4.94 -15.17
CA GLN A 222 -36.93 5.98 -15.93
C GLN A 222 -36.05 7.02 -16.71
N ASN A 223 -34.80 6.81 -17.00
CA ASN A 223 -34.00 7.72 -17.82
C ASN A 223 -33.54 7.02 -19.10
N SER A 224 -34.25 7.27 -20.17
CA SER A 224 -34.10 6.72 -21.50
C SER A 224 -32.67 6.74 -22.07
N PHE A 225 -31.83 7.72 -21.73
CA PHE A 225 -30.46 7.85 -22.24
C PHE A 225 -29.50 6.83 -21.59
N PHE A 226 -29.58 6.65 -20.26
CA PHE A 226 -28.74 5.69 -19.53
C PHE A 226 -29.13 4.24 -19.82
N GLN A 227 -30.39 3.98 -20.12
CA GLN A 227 -30.88 2.64 -20.43
C GLN A 227 -30.37 2.13 -21.79
N LYS A 228 -30.30 3.02 -22.81
CA LYS A 228 -29.81 2.67 -24.15
C LYS A 228 -28.29 2.51 -24.21
N ASN A 229 -27.55 3.30 -23.43
CA ASN A 229 -26.08 3.34 -23.44
C ASN A 229 -25.44 2.84 -22.14
N GLY A 230 -26.23 2.37 -21.17
CA GLY A 230 -25.74 2.02 -19.82
C GLY A 230 -24.59 1.00 -19.82
N ALA A 231 -24.72 -0.04 -20.64
CA ALA A 231 -23.65 -1.03 -20.80
C ALA A 231 -22.37 -0.37 -21.36
N THR A 232 -22.48 0.44 -22.40
CA THR A 232 -21.33 1.13 -23.00
C THR A 232 -20.68 2.10 -22.01
N ILE A 233 -21.49 2.86 -21.27
CA ILE A 233 -21.01 3.77 -20.23
C ILE A 233 -20.28 3.01 -19.12
N ALA A 234 -20.85 1.90 -18.64
CA ALA A 234 -20.20 1.08 -17.61
C ALA A 234 -18.90 0.44 -18.09
N TYR A 235 -18.86 -0.05 -19.35
CA TYR A 235 -17.62 -0.54 -19.94
C TYR A 235 -16.57 0.58 -20.07
N THR A 236 -16.97 1.76 -20.50
CA THR A 236 -16.08 2.91 -20.63
C THR A 236 -15.52 3.35 -19.27
N ILE A 237 -16.38 3.46 -18.24
CA ILE A 237 -15.94 3.79 -16.87
C ILE A 237 -15.03 2.70 -16.32
N SER A 238 -15.36 1.43 -16.54
CA SER A 238 -14.51 0.30 -16.09
C SER A 238 -13.15 0.31 -16.78
N MET A 239 -13.12 0.57 -18.08
CA MET A 239 -11.87 0.69 -18.82
C MET A 239 -11.06 1.90 -18.37
N LEU A 240 -11.74 3.02 -18.11
CA LEU A 240 -11.13 4.23 -17.56
C LEU A 240 -10.54 4.02 -16.16
N ALA A 241 -11.13 3.14 -15.35
CA ALA A 241 -10.60 2.76 -14.04
C ALA A 241 -9.40 1.79 -14.13
N VAL A 242 -9.44 0.83 -15.06
CA VAL A 242 -8.37 -0.17 -15.23
C VAL A 242 -7.11 0.43 -15.85
N ILE A 243 -7.24 1.34 -16.81
CA ILE A 243 -6.09 1.95 -17.49
C ILE A 243 -5.14 2.65 -16.51
N PRO A 244 -5.60 3.56 -15.62
CA PRO A 244 -4.73 4.16 -14.59
C PRO A 244 -4.08 3.13 -13.68
N CYS A 245 -4.80 2.07 -13.28
CA CYS A 245 -4.21 0.98 -12.48
C CYS A 245 -3.00 0.35 -13.18
N ILE A 246 -3.12 0.05 -14.48
CA ILE A 246 -2.02 -0.54 -15.25
C ILE A 246 -0.84 0.45 -15.30
N PHE A 247 -1.10 1.73 -15.57
CA PHE A 247 -0.05 2.74 -15.60
C PHE A 247 0.66 2.88 -14.25
N ILE A 248 -0.09 3.01 -13.17
CA ILE A 248 0.46 3.10 -11.80
C ILE A 248 1.27 1.84 -11.47
N PHE A 249 0.74 0.66 -11.79
CA PHE A 249 1.43 -0.60 -11.57
C PHE A 249 2.76 -0.67 -12.34
N LEU A 250 2.77 -0.30 -13.62
CA LEU A 250 3.97 -0.28 -14.43
C LEU A 250 5.00 0.73 -13.91
N GLU A 251 4.57 1.89 -13.47
CA GLU A 251 5.44 2.90 -12.86
C GLU A 251 6.07 2.39 -11.57
N MET A 252 5.28 1.83 -10.67
CA MET A 252 5.76 1.21 -9.44
C MET A 252 6.70 0.02 -9.70
N PHE A 253 6.41 -0.75 -10.74
CA PHE A 253 7.27 -1.85 -11.16
C PHE A 253 8.64 -1.36 -11.65
N ARG A 254 8.66 -0.28 -12.45
CA ARG A 254 9.89 0.36 -12.91
C ARG A 254 10.70 0.94 -11.74
N GLU A 255 10.03 1.63 -10.81
CA GLU A 255 10.66 2.16 -9.60
C GLU A 255 11.27 1.05 -8.76
N ASN A 256 10.54 -0.06 -8.54
CA ASN A 256 11.04 -1.20 -7.77
C ASN A 256 12.24 -1.88 -8.44
N ASN A 257 12.21 -2.02 -9.76
CA ASN A 257 13.34 -2.58 -10.51
C ASN A 257 14.56 -1.65 -10.44
N PHE A 258 14.36 -0.35 -10.57
CA PHE A 258 15.42 0.63 -10.39
C PHE A 258 16.05 0.53 -9.00
N LYS A 259 15.24 0.48 -7.93
CA LYS A 259 15.72 0.30 -6.55
C LYS A 259 16.56 -0.96 -6.39
N LYS A 260 16.07 -2.10 -6.89
CA LYS A 260 16.82 -3.37 -6.84
C LYS A 260 18.14 -3.31 -7.61
N ASN A 261 18.16 -2.67 -8.76
CA ASN A 261 19.36 -2.52 -9.57
C ASN A 261 20.36 -1.56 -8.90
N ALA A 262 19.87 -0.45 -8.31
CA ALA A 262 20.68 0.47 -7.53
C ALA A 262 21.30 -0.23 -6.29
N GLU A 263 20.54 -1.07 -5.59
CA GLU A 263 21.05 -1.87 -4.47
C GLU A 263 22.16 -2.85 -4.91
N LYS A 264 21.99 -3.54 -6.05
CA LYS A 264 23.00 -4.44 -6.60
C LYS A 264 24.28 -3.68 -6.99
N PHE A 265 24.13 -2.50 -7.61
CA PHE A 265 25.24 -1.63 -7.92
C PHE A 265 25.98 -1.21 -6.64
N ILE A 266 25.25 -0.73 -5.62
CA ILE A 266 25.82 -0.33 -4.34
C ILE A 266 26.56 -1.47 -3.66
N ALA A 267 26.00 -2.69 -3.68
CA ALA A 267 26.66 -3.88 -3.15
C ALA A 267 27.98 -4.17 -3.88
N SER A 268 27.99 -4.06 -5.22
CA SER A 268 29.19 -4.30 -6.03
C SER A 268 30.30 -3.25 -5.81
N VAL A 269 29.91 -2.02 -5.46
CA VAL A 269 30.85 -0.94 -5.07
C VAL A 269 31.33 -1.15 -3.65
N GLY A 270 30.42 -1.48 -2.71
CA GLY A 270 30.75 -1.71 -1.31
C GLY A 270 31.68 -2.88 -1.04
N GLU A 271 31.68 -3.91 -1.89
CA GLU A 271 32.64 -5.01 -1.83
C GLU A 271 34.09 -4.57 -2.19
N LYS A 272 34.21 -3.51 -2.99
CA LYS A 272 35.50 -3.00 -3.47
C LYS A 272 36.02 -1.83 -2.65
N ASP A 273 35.11 -1.03 -2.07
CA ASP A 273 35.39 0.24 -1.42
C ASP A 273 34.57 0.34 -0.12
N HIS A 274 35.19 0.02 1.01
CA HIS A 274 34.52 -0.10 2.31
C HIS A 274 34.05 1.22 2.95
N ALA A 275 34.00 2.31 2.22
CA ALA A 275 33.86 3.66 2.76
C ALA A 275 32.53 4.35 2.42
N ILE A 276 31.46 3.60 2.10
CA ILE A 276 30.13 4.21 1.85
C ILE A 276 29.45 4.55 3.17
N LEU A 277 29.31 5.85 3.47
CA LEU A 277 28.64 6.34 4.68
C LEU A 277 27.11 6.39 4.52
N THR A 278 26.64 6.92 3.40
CA THR A 278 25.20 7.07 3.12
C THR A 278 24.89 6.70 1.68
N LYS A 279 23.74 6.07 1.49
CA LYS A 279 23.21 5.71 0.17
C LYS A 279 21.79 6.26 0.05
N SER A 280 21.51 6.95 -1.03
CA SER A 280 20.16 7.33 -1.41
C SER A 280 19.94 7.12 -2.91
N PHE A 281 18.72 6.81 -3.28
CA PHE A 281 18.35 6.67 -4.68
C PHE A 281 16.94 7.24 -4.88
N VAL A 282 16.80 8.01 -5.95
CA VAL A 282 15.55 8.62 -6.34
C VAL A 282 15.23 8.20 -7.76
N TYR A 283 14.08 7.55 -7.91
CA TYR A 283 13.52 7.25 -9.21
C TYR A 283 12.71 8.44 -9.68
N ALA A 284 13.03 8.96 -10.86
CA ALA A 284 12.24 9.95 -11.57
C ALA A 284 12.19 9.58 -13.04
N LYS A 285 11.07 9.87 -13.70
CA LYS A 285 10.81 9.47 -15.09
C LYS A 285 11.85 9.99 -16.07
N ASP A 286 12.36 11.20 -15.84
CA ASP A 286 13.30 11.88 -16.74
C ASP A 286 14.75 11.85 -16.25
N SER A 287 15.00 11.63 -14.97
CA SER A 287 16.35 11.65 -14.39
C SER A 287 16.43 10.91 -13.07
N SER A 288 16.46 9.58 -13.14
CA SER A 288 16.73 8.76 -11.96
C SER A 288 18.18 8.93 -11.52
N PHE A 289 18.44 9.05 -10.20
CA PHE A 289 19.81 9.17 -9.72
C PHE A 289 20.06 8.31 -8.49
N VAL A 290 21.31 7.89 -8.40
CA VAL A 290 21.87 7.20 -7.24
C VAL A 290 22.87 8.15 -6.60
N GLU A 291 22.73 8.40 -5.31
CA GLU A 291 23.58 9.29 -4.56
C GLU A 291 24.35 8.48 -3.51
N LEU A 292 25.67 8.59 -3.55
CA LEU A 292 26.57 7.91 -2.63
C LEU A 292 27.43 8.92 -1.93
N THR A 293 27.57 8.77 -0.62
CA THR A 293 28.50 9.57 0.19
C THR A 293 29.62 8.68 0.66
N PHE A 294 30.85 8.98 0.22
CA PHE A 294 32.05 8.29 0.64
C PHE A 294 32.75 9.02 1.77
N VAL A 295 33.47 8.26 2.58
CA VAL A 295 34.38 8.80 3.61
C VAL A 295 35.76 8.93 3.00
N GLY A 296 36.36 10.12 3.06
CA GLY A 296 37.67 10.40 2.50
C GLY A 296 37.65 11.40 1.35
N SER A 297 38.77 11.53 0.64
CA SER A 297 38.89 12.41 -0.51
C SER A 297 38.55 11.72 -1.82
N ALA A 298 38.22 12.48 -2.86
CA ALA A 298 37.88 11.94 -4.17
C ALA A 298 39.05 11.15 -4.79
N SER A 299 40.27 11.37 -4.38
CA SER A 299 41.47 10.65 -4.84
C SER A 299 41.58 9.23 -4.30
N ASP A 300 40.90 8.95 -3.18
CA ASP A 300 40.99 7.67 -2.47
C ASP A 300 40.03 6.62 -3.01
N HIS A 301 39.14 7.03 -3.92
CA HIS A 301 38.06 6.22 -4.46
C HIS A 301 38.13 6.07 -5.98
N ALA A 302 37.35 5.13 -6.51
CA ALA A 302 37.27 4.92 -7.95
C ALA A 302 36.76 6.17 -8.68
N PRO A 303 37.29 6.49 -9.89
CA PRO A 303 36.85 7.67 -10.65
C PRO A 303 35.34 7.62 -10.91
N LYS A 304 34.69 8.81 -10.81
CA LYS A 304 33.25 8.96 -11.04
C LYS A 304 32.78 8.35 -12.37
N ASP A 305 33.59 8.51 -13.43
CA ASP A 305 33.25 8.02 -14.77
C ASP A 305 33.22 6.48 -14.81
N SER A 306 34.13 5.81 -14.09
CA SER A 306 34.16 4.37 -13.96
C SER A 306 32.92 3.85 -13.19
N LEU A 307 32.56 4.51 -12.09
CA LEU A 307 31.37 4.16 -11.31
C LEU A 307 30.07 4.47 -12.08
N GLN A 308 30.05 5.56 -12.84
CA GLN A 308 28.91 5.89 -13.71
C GLN A 308 28.75 4.85 -14.82
N GLN A 309 29.83 4.37 -15.41
CA GLN A 309 29.80 3.31 -16.41
C GLN A 309 29.30 1.99 -15.83
N GLN A 310 29.73 1.64 -14.61
CA GLN A 310 29.20 0.47 -13.90
C GLN A 310 27.70 0.63 -13.59
N LEU A 311 27.25 1.79 -13.08
CA LEU A 311 25.85 2.05 -12.84
C LEU A 311 25.01 1.91 -14.10
N SER A 312 25.52 2.35 -15.25
CA SER A 312 24.80 2.26 -16.52
C SER A 312 24.56 0.80 -16.98
N GLN A 313 25.37 -0.15 -16.52
CA GLN A 313 25.15 -1.59 -16.78
C GLN A 313 23.95 -2.14 -15.99
N PHE A 314 23.72 -1.63 -14.77
CA PHE A 314 22.60 -2.05 -13.92
C PHE A 314 21.32 -1.24 -14.20
N SER A 315 21.47 0.03 -14.51
CA SER A 315 20.35 0.98 -14.70
C SER A 315 20.70 1.99 -15.79
N PRO A 316 20.42 1.68 -17.07
CA PRO A 316 20.67 2.60 -18.18
C PRO A 316 19.93 3.94 -17.98
N GLY A 317 20.65 5.05 -18.13
CA GLY A 317 20.10 6.41 -17.98
C GLY A 317 20.05 6.96 -16.55
N ALA A 318 20.50 6.18 -15.56
CA ALA A 318 20.65 6.68 -14.20
C ALA A 318 21.91 7.53 -14.04
N VAL A 319 21.79 8.62 -13.27
CA VAL A 319 22.91 9.55 -12.99
C VAL A 319 23.48 9.27 -11.61
N LEU A 320 24.82 9.17 -11.53
CA LEU A 320 25.53 9.01 -10.26
C LEU A 320 25.90 10.36 -9.67
N LYS A 321 25.45 10.64 -8.45
CA LYS A 321 25.88 11.78 -7.65
C LYS A 321 26.79 11.27 -6.54
N LEU A 322 28.00 11.81 -6.47
CA LEU A 322 28.99 11.45 -5.45
C LEU A 322 29.22 12.64 -4.52
N HIS A 323 29.17 12.37 -3.24
CA HIS A 323 29.57 13.30 -2.19
C HIS A 323 30.73 12.67 -1.42
N TYR A 324 31.67 13.51 -1.01
CA TYR A 324 32.83 13.09 -0.23
C TYR A 324 32.82 13.87 1.09
N THR A 325 32.97 13.15 2.19
CA THR A 325 32.95 13.74 3.53
C THR A 325 34.21 13.35 4.29
N ASN A 326 35.00 14.34 4.71
CA ASN A 326 36.11 14.09 5.58
C ASN A 326 35.64 14.01 7.04
N LEU A 327 35.78 12.85 7.68
CA LEU A 327 35.39 12.65 9.07
C LEU A 327 36.14 13.57 10.06
N GLN A 328 37.32 14.08 9.67
CA GLN A 328 38.10 14.97 10.52
C GLN A 328 37.52 16.37 10.66
N GLU A 329 36.78 16.88 9.66
CA GLU A 329 36.23 18.24 9.72
C GLU A 329 34.86 18.30 10.45
N ASN A 330 34.12 17.21 10.52
CA ASN A 330 32.77 17.18 11.08
C ASN A 330 32.63 16.54 12.49
N VAL A 331 33.76 16.25 13.16
CA VAL A 331 33.75 15.68 14.54
C VAL A 331 33.08 16.60 15.56
N ASN A 332 32.82 17.86 15.21
CA ASN A 332 32.13 18.82 16.09
C ASN A 332 30.60 18.79 16.04
N GLU A 333 29.98 18.03 15.17
CA GLU A 333 28.52 17.85 15.23
C GLU A 333 28.12 16.95 16.40
N PRO A 334 27.21 17.39 17.28
CA PRO A 334 26.81 16.63 18.47
C PRO A 334 26.24 15.26 18.14
N ARG A 335 25.55 15.13 16.99
CA ARG A 335 24.98 13.89 16.48
C ARG A 335 26.03 12.84 16.07
N LEU A 336 27.14 13.29 15.47
CA LEU A 336 28.21 12.41 15.04
C LEU A 336 28.99 11.86 16.25
N LYS A 337 29.22 12.71 17.27
CA LYS A 337 29.80 12.30 18.57
C LYS A 337 28.94 11.26 19.26
N GLU A 338 27.60 11.39 19.23
CA GLU A 338 26.69 10.43 19.82
C GLU A 338 26.70 9.09 19.06
N LEU A 339 26.76 9.12 17.73
CA LEU A 339 26.86 7.91 16.89
C LEU A 339 28.19 7.17 17.09
N ILE A 340 29.31 7.89 17.15
CA ILE A 340 30.64 7.33 17.43
C ILE A 340 30.66 6.71 18.84
N ASN A 341 30.07 7.38 19.84
CA ASN A 341 29.96 6.81 21.18
C ASN A 341 29.08 5.56 21.24
N ARG A 342 28.01 5.49 20.49
CA ARG A 342 27.17 4.29 20.38
C ARG A 342 27.89 3.11 19.69
N LEU A 343 28.65 3.39 18.62
CA LEU A 343 29.47 2.38 17.94
C LEU A 343 30.57 1.84 18.85
N ASN A 344 31.30 2.71 19.56
CA ASN A 344 32.35 2.33 20.50
C ASN A 344 31.76 1.51 21.70
N MET A 345 30.55 1.83 22.16
CA MET A 345 29.85 1.00 23.15
C MET A 345 29.48 -0.37 22.58
N GLN A 346 29.03 -0.48 21.36
CA GLN A 346 28.72 -1.79 20.74
C GLN A 346 29.98 -2.63 20.58
N ASP A 347 31.08 -2.07 20.15
CA ASP A 347 32.35 -2.79 20.04
C ASP A 347 32.89 -3.27 21.39
N SER A 348 32.77 -2.48 22.44
CA SER A 348 33.15 -2.88 23.78
C SER A 348 32.24 -3.99 24.36
N ILE A 349 30.93 -3.98 24.04
CA ILE A 349 30.01 -5.05 24.40
C ILE A 349 30.35 -6.34 23.65
N ILE A 350 30.66 -6.24 22.34
CA ILE A 350 31.05 -7.40 21.52
C ILE A 350 32.36 -7.99 22.01
N GLN A 351 33.36 -7.18 22.36
CA GLN A 351 34.61 -7.65 22.95
C GLN A 351 34.41 -8.31 24.32
N TYR A 352 33.56 -7.73 25.18
CA TYR A 352 33.20 -8.32 26.45
C TYR A 352 32.51 -9.69 26.31
N LEU A 353 31.57 -9.80 25.36
CA LEU A 353 30.86 -11.04 25.08
C LEU A 353 31.78 -12.12 24.47
N LYS A 354 32.71 -11.74 23.58
CA LYS A 354 33.73 -12.67 23.05
C LYS A 354 34.63 -13.21 24.19
N LYS A 355 35.14 -12.32 25.05
CA LYS A 355 35.98 -12.71 26.20
C LYS A 355 35.26 -13.63 27.18
N LYS A 356 33.93 -13.47 27.34
CA LYS A 356 33.11 -14.33 28.20
C LYS A 356 32.76 -15.67 27.52
N ALA A 357 32.73 -15.74 26.18
CA ALA A 357 32.54 -16.97 25.43
C ALA A 357 33.82 -17.85 25.44
N ASP A 358 35.01 -17.21 25.34
CA ASP A 358 36.31 -17.88 25.39
C ASP A 358 36.73 -18.33 26.80
N SER A 359 36.00 -17.90 27.82
CA SER A 359 36.24 -18.29 29.24
C SER A 359 35.31 -19.39 29.73
N ARG A 360 34.50 -19.98 28.85
CA ARG A 360 33.68 -21.19 29.09
C ARG A 360 34.18 -22.35 28.26
#